data_6125849da886b361bf3c5b71b93d8614
#
_entry.id   6125849da886b361bf3c5b71b93d8614
#
_cell.length_a   1.000
_cell.length_b   1.000
_cell.length_c   1.000
_cell.angle_alpha   90.00
_cell.angle_beta   90.00
_cell.angle_gamma   90.00
#
_symmetry.space_group_name_H-M   'P 1'
#
loop_
_entity.id
_entity.type
_entity.pdbx_description
1 polymer ?
#
loop_
_entity_poly.entity_id
_entity_poly.type
_entity_poly.pdbx_seq_one_letter_code
_entity_poly.pdbx_strand_id
1 'polypeptide(L)'
;MPLTIYGNDWQKSPEWPTLQSVWQGPAIYGDDYIKALQTAKVSLGLLSKGNRDLHTSRTFEIPYCGGLLCAERTSEHLQLYREGVEAVCWSDASECLEKCRELLKNDRMREEIANKGRLRCLSNGIFNENVLKKILEAALGIARE
;
A
#
# COMPACT_ATOMS: atom_id res chain seq x y z
N MET A 1 1.85 14.28 14.51
CA MET A 1 2.19 13.80 13.15
C MET A 1 0.97 14.04 12.27
N PRO A 2 1.09 14.67 11.11
CA PRO A 2 -0.05 14.86 10.22
C PRO A 2 -0.55 13.51 9.72
N LEU A 3 -1.85 13.25 9.90
CA LEU A 3 -2.55 12.07 9.44
C LEU A 3 -3.77 12.51 8.63
N THR A 4 -4.09 11.80 7.57
CA THR A 4 -5.27 12.01 6.74
C THR A 4 -5.99 10.67 6.55
N ILE A 5 -7.28 10.64 6.78
CA ILE A 5 -8.10 9.45 6.66
C ILE A 5 -9.26 9.74 5.72
N TYR A 6 -9.44 8.89 4.71
CA TYR A 6 -10.65 8.79 3.90
C TYR A 6 -11.29 7.43 4.14
N GLY A 7 -12.59 7.36 4.07
CA GLY A 7 -13.30 6.08 4.17
C GLY A 7 -14.63 6.19 4.88
N ASN A 8 -15.44 5.18 4.65
CA ASN A 8 -16.75 5.04 5.26
C ASN A 8 -16.63 4.35 6.62
N ASP A 9 -17.66 4.54 7.44
CA ASP A 9 -17.86 3.82 8.70
C ASP A 9 -16.87 4.13 9.84
N TRP A 10 -15.91 5.04 9.65
CA TRP A 10 -14.99 5.46 10.71
C TRP A 10 -15.72 5.98 11.95
N GLN A 11 -16.91 6.57 11.76
CA GLN A 11 -17.77 7.07 12.82
C GLN A 11 -18.28 5.96 13.75
N LYS A 12 -18.23 4.70 13.31
CA LYS A 12 -18.61 3.52 14.11
C LYS A 12 -17.47 3.01 14.99
N SER A 13 -16.23 3.50 14.76
CA SER A 13 -15.07 3.10 15.56
C SER A 13 -15.13 3.69 16.97
N PRO A 14 -14.75 2.92 18.00
CA PRO A 14 -14.57 3.44 19.36
C PRO A 14 -13.57 4.60 19.42
N GLU A 15 -12.60 4.64 18.50
CA GLU A 15 -11.57 5.68 18.41
C GLU A 15 -12.05 6.93 17.67
N TRP A 16 -13.30 6.98 17.21
CA TRP A 16 -13.84 8.11 16.46
C TRP A 16 -13.57 9.49 17.09
N PRO A 17 -13.73 9.68 18.43
CA PRO A 17 -13.44 10.97 19.04
C PRO A 17 -12.03 11.49 18.77
N THR A 18 -11.07 10.60 18.58
CA THR A 18 -9.68 10.93 18.24
C THR A 18 -9.47 11.10 16.74
N LEU A 19 -10.16 10.29 15.94
CA LEU A 19 -9.96 10.23 14.48
C LEU A 19 -10.71 11.30 13.69
N GLN A 20 -11.82 11.85 14.25
CA GLN A 20 -12.67 12.81 13.56
C GLN A 20 -11.94 14.05 13.06
N SER A 21 -10.89 14.50 13.76
CA SER A 21 -10.10 15.69 13.39
C SER A 21 -9.20 15.46 12.18
N VAL A 22 -8.91 14.21 11.83
CA VAL A 22 -8.04 13.82 10.70
C VAL A 22 -8.82 13.13 9.58
N TRP A 23 -10.11 12.87 9.78
CA TRP A 23 -10.99 12.34 8.76
C TRP A 23 -11.41 13.45 7.78
N GLN A 24 -11.19 13.21 6.49
CA GLN A 24 -11.43 14.17 5.42
C GLN A 24 -12.69 13.88 4.61
N GLY A 25 -13.35 12.76 4.88
CA GLY A 25 -14.57 12.40 4.18
C GLY A 25 -14.71 10.91 3.88
N PRO A 26 -15.78 10.53 3.15
CA PRO A 26 -16.04 9.16 2.74
C PRO A 26 -14.92 8.61 1.84
N ALA A 27 -15.06 7.36 1.41
CA ALA A 27 -14.14 6.75 0.46
C ALA A 27 -14.06 7.56 -0.84
N ILE A 28 -12.84 7.80 -1.31
CA ILE A 28 -12.53 8.49 -2.57
C ILE A 28 -12.13 7.47 -3.63
N TYR A 29 -12.35 7.81 -4.90
CA TYR A 29 -12.14 6.92 -6.04
C TYR A 29 -11.53 7.68 -7.21
N GLY A 30 -11.08 6.94 -8.25
CA GLY A 30 -10.57 7.53 -9.48
C GLY A 30 -9.41 8.49 -9.24
N ASP A 31 -9.45 9.64 -9.89
CA ASP A 31 -8.37 10.63 -9.86
C ASP A 31 -8.09 11.19 -8.47
N ASP A 32 -9.12 11.36 -7.64
CA ASP A 32 -8.94 11.86 -6.27
C ASP A 32 -8.21 10.84 -5.40
N TYR A 33 -8.47 9.55 -5.57
CA TYR A 33 -7.73 8.48 -4.92
C TYR A 33 -6.26 8.46 -5.36
N ILE A 34 -6.02 8.54 -6.67
CA ILE A 34 -4.66 8.59 -7.23
C ILE A 34 -3.90 9.80 -6.68
N LYS A 35 -4.50 11.00 -6.69
CA LYS A 35 -3.91 12.20 -6.13
C LYS A 35 -3.58 12.07 -4.65
N ALA A 36 -4.49 11.47 -3.86
CA ALA A 36 -4.26 11.25 -2.45
C ALA A 36 -3.03 10.35 -2.20
N LEU A 37 -2.86 9.28 -2.98
CA LEU A 37 -1.68 8.41 -2.89
C LEU A 37 -0.38 9.11 -3.33
N GLN A 38 -0.45 9.92 -4.39
CA GLN A 38 0.72 10.64 -4.92
C GLN A 38 1.20 11.78 -4.03
N THR A 39 0.28 12.40 -3.30
CA THR A 39 0.60 13.55 -2.40
C THR A 39 0.93 13.11 -0.99
N ALA A 40 0.56 11.90 -0.59
CA ALA A 40 0.89 11.37 0.72
C ALA A 40 2.38 11.06 0.83
N LYS A 41 3.03 11.56 1.88
CA LYS A 41 4.44 11.24 2.16
C LYS A 41 4.66 9.77 2.48
N VAL A 42 3.69 9.14 3.15
CA VAL A 42 3.66 7.72 3.51
C VAL A 42 2.22 7.25 3.41
N SER A 43 1.98 6.15 2.73
CA SER A 43 0.66 5.52 2.63
C SER A 43 0.62 4.23 3.43
N LEU A 44 -0.29 4.13 4.39
CA LEU A 44 -0.45 2.93 5.21
C LEU A 44 -1.28 1.88 4.48
N GLY A 45 -0.71 0.69 4.30
CA GLY A 45 -1.39 -0.49 3.80
C GLY A 45 -1.89 -1.35 4.98
N LEU A 46 -3.13 -1.11 5.42
CA LEU A 46 -3.74 -1.88 6.52
C LEU A 46 -4.40 -3.16 5.99
N LEU A 47 -4.36 -4.20 6.81
CA LEU A 47 -4.94 -5.52 6.51
C LEU A 47 -6.20 -5.78 7.34
N SER A 48 -7.14 -6.53 6.78
CA SER A 48 -8.29 -7.02 7.54
C SER A 48 -7.90 -8.24 8.36
N LYS A 49 -7.91 -8.09 9.68
CA LYS A 49 -7.66 -9.20 10.61
C LYS A 49 -8.74 -10.27 10.53
N GLY A 50 -10.00 -9.86 10.29
CA GLY A 50 -11.13 -10.78 10.14
C GLY A 50 -11.02 -11.68 8.91
N ASN A 51 -10.46 -11.18 7.83
CA ASN A 51 -10.24 -11.92 6.59
C ASN A 51 -8.92 -12.69 6.57
N ARG A 52 -8.04 -12.48 7.55
CA ARG A 52 -6.67 -13.04 7.57
C ARG A 52 -5.86 -12.65 6.33
N ASP A 53 -6.06 -11.43 5.84
CA ASP A 53 -5.36 -10.93 4.66
C ASP A 53 -3.85 -10.90 4.91
N LEU A 54 -3.07 -11.34 3.93
CA LEU A 54 -1.61 -11.22 3.90
C LEU A 54 -1.15 -10.10 2.96
N HIS A 55 -2.02 -9.65 2.05
CA HIS A 55 -1.92 -8.44 1.25
C HIS A 55 -3.32 -7.97 0.84
N THR A 56 -3.41 -6.78 0.24
CA THR A 56 -4.65 -6.22 -0.33
C THR A 56 -4.35 -5.54 -1.66
N SER A 57 -5.38 -5.04 -2.35
CA SER A 57 -5.18 -4.24 -3.56
C SER A 57 -4.25 -3.05 -3.33
N ARG A 58 -4.28 -2.44 -2.15
CA ARG A 58 -3.40 -1.32 -1.77
C ARG A 58 -1.92 -1.66 -1.79
N THR A 59 -1.57 -2.92 -1.60
CA THR A 59 -0.19 -3.41 -1.72
C THR A 59 0.38 -3.11 -3.11
N PHE A 60 -0.46 -3.03 -4.12
CA PHE A 60 -0.09 -2.75 -5.50
C PHE A 60 -0.46 -1.34 -5.94
N GLU A 61 -1.63 -0.86 -5.57
CA GLU A 61 -2.13 0.46 -5.94
C GLU A 61 -1.22 1.59 -5.44
N ILE A 62 -0.76 1.51 -4.19
CA ILE A 62 0.11 2.54 -3.60
C ILE A 62 1.42 2.67 -4.39
N PRO A 63 2.23 1.62 -4.58
CA PRO A 63 3.47 1.74 -5.35
C PRO A 63 3.22 2.04 -6.82
N TYR A 64 2.17 1.48 -7.43
CA TYR A 64 1.83 1.75 -8.81
C TYR A 64 1.59 3.25 -9.06
N CYS A 65 0.88 3.91 -8.16
CA CYS A 65 0.65 5.35 -8.21
C CYS A 65 1.88 6.19 -7.84
N GLY A 66 2.98 5.58 -7.41
CA GLY A 66 4.21 6.26 -7.01
C GLY A 66 4.26 6.63 -5.52
N GLY A 67 3.31 6.16 -4.72
CA GLY A 67 3.30 6.33 -3.26
C GLY A 67 4.28 5.39 -2.55
N LEU A 68 4.73 5.77 -1.35
CA LEU A 68 5.51 4.89 -0.48
C LEU A 68 4.58 3.98 0.30
N LEU A 69 4.69 2.67 0.06
CA LEU A 69 3.95 1.65 0.81
C LEU A 69 4.61 1.43 2.18
N CYS A 70 3.83 1.65 3.24
CA CYS A 70 4.18 1.28 4.61
C CYS A 70 3.09 0.32 5.14
N ALA A 71 3.41 -0.98 5.22
CA ALA A 71 2.42 -2.03 5.43
C ALA A 71 2.79 -2.99 6.57
N GLU A 72 1.84 -3.79 7.02
CA GLU A 72 2.11 -4.85 7.98
C GLU A 72 3.10 -5.86 7.39
N ARG A 73 4.05 -6.34 8.21
CA ARG A 73 5.03 -7.35 7.80
C ARG A 73 4.35 -8.70 7.70
N THR A 74 4.16 -9.19 6.47
CA THR A 74 3.61 -10.51 6.17
C THR A 74 4.54 -11.27 5.24
N SER A 75 4.35 -12.58 5.16
CA SER A 75 5.12 -13.41 4.21
C SER A 75 4.92 -12.98 2.77
N GLU A 76 3.70 -12.56 2.40
CA GLU A 76 3.41 -12.11 1.03
C GLU A 76 3.99 -10.74 0.72
N HIS A 77 3.92 -9.77 1.65
CA HIS A 77 4.58 -8.49 1.47
C HIS A 77 6.10 -8.65 1.28
N LEU A 78 6.75 -9.54 2.06
CA LEU A 78 8.19 -9.81 1.94
C LEU A 78 8.59 -10.55 0.66
N GLN A 79 7.68 -11.33 0.06
CA GLN A 79 7.88 -11.93 -1.26
C GLN A 79 7.73 -10.90 -2.39
N LEU A 80 6.80 -9.97 -2.24
CA LEU A 80 6.48 -8.95 -3.25
C LEU A 80 7.50 -7.82 -3.28
N TYR A 81 7.98 -7.39 -2.11
CA TYR A 81 8.85 -6.23 -1.96
C TYR A 81 10.00 -6.51 -0.99
N ARG A 82 11.18 -5.99 -1.32
CA ARG A 82 12.32 -5.98 -0.42
C ARG A 82 12.15 -4.89 0.64
N GLU A 83 11.99 -5.32 1.90
CA GLU A 83 11.81 -4.43 3.03
C GLU A 83 12.95 -3.42 3.18
N GLY A 84 12.60 -2.16 3.49
CA GLY A 84 13.53 -1.04 3.64
C GLY A 84 14.10 -0.50 2.33
N VAL A 85 13.79 -1.15 1.20
CA VAL A 85 14.31 -0.78 -0.13
C VAL A 85 13.20 -0.48 -1.13
N GLU A 86 12.14 -1.27 -1.14
CA GLU A 86 11.02 -1.20 -2.10
C GLU A 86 9.67 -0.93 -1.41
N ALA A 87 9.59 -1.25 -0.12
CA ALA A 87 8.50 -0.91 0.78
C ALA A 87 9.02 -0.84 2.21
N VAL A 88 8.24 -0.30 3.13
CA VAL A 88 8.54 -0.31 4.56
C VAL A 88 7.53 -1.19 5.26
N CYS A 89 8.00 -2.12 6.10
CA CYS A 89 7.15 -3.03 6.84
C CYS A 89 7.25 -2.78 8.36
N TRP A 90 6.18 -3.16 9.05
CA TRP A 90 6.07 -3.07 10.52
C TRP A 90 5.29 -4.27 11.07
N SER A 91 5.60 -4.68 12.30
CA SER A 91 4.96 -5.80 12.98
C SER A 91 3.93 -5.36 14.01
N ASP A 92 4.08 -4.16 14.54
CA ASP A 92 3.17 -3.59 15.54
C ASP A 92 3.04 -2.07 15.38
N ALA A 93 2.11 -1.48 16.13
CA ALA A 93 1.81 -0.06 16.06
C ALA A 93 2.99 0.84 16.49
N SER A 94 3.84 0.36 17.40
CA SER A 94 5.01 1.11 17.86
C SER A 94 6.05 1.21 16.76
N GLU A 95 6.39 0.08 16.12
CA GLU A 95 7.29 0.04 14.96
C GLU A 95 6.73 0.87 13.80
N CYS A 96 5.42 0.77 13.53
CA CYS A 96 4.76 1.61 12.50
C CYS A 96 4.97 3.10 12.77
N LEU A 97 4.77 3.54 14.00
CA LEU A 97 4.93 4.93 14.39
C LEU A 97 6.38 5.40 14.25
N GLU A 98 7.36 4.59 14.68
CA GLU A 98 8.79 4.87 14.53
C GLU A 98 9.20 5.01 13.07
N LYS A 99 8.82 4.04 12.22
CA LYS A 99 9.06 4.07 10.77
C LYS A 99 8.45 5.30 10.11
N CYS A 100 7.21 5.62 10.44
CA CYS A 100 6.57 6.84 9.91
C CYS A 100 7.31 8.11 10.33
N ARG A 101 7.77 8.21 11.59
CA ARG A 101 8.54 9.37 12.07
C ARG A 101 9.89 9.51 11.37
N GLU A 102 10.58 8.41 11.14
CA GLU A 102 11.84 8.37 10.39
C GLU A 102 11.63 8.83 8.95
N LEU A 103 10.68 8.23 8.27
CA LEU A 103 10.33 8.55 6.88
C LEU A 103 9.92 10.00 6.71
N LEU A 104 9.14 10.58 7.63
CA LEU A 104 8.70 11.97 7.55
C LEU A 104 9.83 12.99 7.69
N LYS A 105 10.97 12.59 8.25
CA LYS A 105 12.17 13.46 8.40
C LYS A 105 13.14 13.35 7.22
N ASN A 106 12.98 12.37 6.34
CA ASN A 106 13.94 12.07 5.27
C ASN A 106 13.24 11.96 3.92
N ASP A 107 13.08 13.09 3.25
CA ASP A 107 12.43 13.18 1.93
C ASP A 107 13.15 12.31 0.89
N ARG A 108 14.48 12.37 0.85
CA ARG A 108 15.28 11.59 -0.10
C ARG A 108 15.07 10.08 0.07
N MET A 109 15.10 9.58 1.31
CA MET A 109 14.88 8.16 1.60
C MET A 109 13.48 7.72 1.15
N ARG A 110 12.44 8.56 1.40
CA ARG A 110 11.09 8.26 0.95
C ARG A 110 10.97 8.13 -0.55
N GLU A 111 11.53 9.10 -1.27
CA GLU A 111 11.49 9.13 -2.73
C GLU A 111 12.24 7.93 -3.34
N GLU A 112 13.42 7.60 -2.79
CA GLU A 112 14.19 6.43 -3.23
C GLU A 112 13.41 5.12 -3.03
N ILE A 113 12.76 4.92 -1.87
CA ILE A 113 11.97 3.72 -1.59
C ILE A 113 10.72 3.68 -2.48
N ALA A 114 9.98 4.79 -2.61
CA ALA A 114 8.79 4.87 -3.43
C ALA A 114 9.09 4.57 -4.91
N ASN A 115 10.17 5.13 -5.45
CA ASN A 115 10.59 4.87 -6.84
C ASN A 115 10.97 3.41 -7.06
N LYS A 116 11.75 2.80 -6.15
CA LYS A 116 12.10 1.38 -6.24
C LYS A 116 10.88 0.48 -6.07
N GLY A 117 9.99 0.82 -5.15
CA GLY A 117 8.71 0.11 -4.93
C GLY A 117 7.84 0.13 -6.19
N ARG A 118 7.75 1.28 -6.87
CA ARG A 118 7.02 1.39 -8.14
C ARG A 118 7.63 0.50 -9.23
N LEU A 119 8.94 0.54 -9.41
CA LEU A 119 9.61 -0.31 -10.39
C LEU A 119 9.40 -1.80 -10.08
N ARG A 120 9.48 -2.18 -8.82
CA ARG A 120 9.22 -3.55 -8.36
C ARG A 120 7.78 -3.95 -8.63
N CYS A 121 6.80 -3.10 -8.31
CA CYS A 121 5.38 -3.34 -8.58
C CYS A 121 5.13 -3.61 -10.07
N LEU A 122 5.71 -2.78 -10.95
CA LEU A 122 5.60 -2.97 -12.40
C LEU A 122 6.23 -4.29 -12.86
N SER A 123 7.35 -4.71 -12.28
CA SER A 123 8.06 -5.95 -12.64
C SER A 123 7.40 -7.23 -12.11
N ASN A 124 6.57 -7.14 -11.07
CA ASN A 124 5.90 -8.30 -10.47
C ASN A 124 4.89 -8.99 -11.42
N GLY A 125 4.45 -8.31 -12.48
CA GLY A 125 3.57 -8.89 -13.50
C GLY A 125 2.20 -9.35 -12.98
N ILE A 126 1.66 -8.67 -11.97
CA ILE A 126 0.41 -9.01 -11.28
C ILE A 126 -0.80 -8.21 -11.77
N PHE A 127 -0.61 -7.35 -12.77
CA PHE A 127 -1.71 -6.62 -13.37
C PHE A 127 -2.67 -7.55 -14.11
N ASN A 128 -3.94 -7.14 -14.18
CA ASN A 128 -5.03 -7.94 -14.74
C ASN A 128 -4.69 -8.51 -16.12
N GLU A 129 -4.05 -7.72 -16.97
CA GLU A 129 -3.63 -8.15 -18.31
C GLU A 129 -2.63 -9.33 -18.25
N ASN A 130 -1.64 -9.23 -17.36
CA ASN A 130 -0.64 -10.27 -17.20
C ASN A 130 -1.23 -11.55 -16.57
N VAL A 131 -2.13 -11.39 -15.61
CA VAL A 131 -2.83 -12.52 -14.97
C VAL A 131 -3.76 -13.19 -15.97
N LEU A 132 -4.55 -12.42 -16.72
CA LEU A 132 -5.45 -12.93 -17.75
C LEU A 132 -4.66 -13.66 -18.84
N LYS A 133 -3.55 -13.10 -19.31
CA LYS A 133 -2.66 -13.74 -20.26
C LYS A 133 -2.21 -15.12 -19.76
N LYS A 134 -1.71 -15.22 -18.53
CA LYS A 134 -1.28 -16.48 -17.91
C LYS A 134 -2.41 -17.52 -17.83
N ILE A 135 -3.63 -17.07 -17.48
CA ILE A 135 -4.81 -17.94 -17.42
C ILE A 135 -5.16 -18.47 -18.82
N LEU A 136 -5.17 -17.60 -19.83
CA LEU A 136 -5.47 -17.99 -21.21
C LEU A 136 -4.40 -18.96 -21.77
N GLU A 137 -3.12 -18.69 -21.53
CA GLU A 137 -2.02 -19.56 -21.92
C GLU A 137 -2.18 -20.97 -21.31
N ALA A 138 -2.48 -21.02 -20.01
CA ALA A 138 -2.72 -22.29 -19.32
C ALA A 138 -3.97 -23.03 -19.84
N ALA A 139 -5.07 -22.30 -20.07
CA ALA A 139 -6.33 -22.88 -20.57
C ALA A 139 -6.24 -23.38 -22.01
N LEU A 140 -5.45 -22.73 -22.84
CA LEU A 140 -5.29 -23.07 -24.28
C LEU A 140 -4.12 -24.04 -24.52
N GLY A 141 -3.37 -24.44 -23.49
CA GLY A 141 -2.21 -25.32 -23.63
C GLY A 141 -1.05 -24.71 -24.42
N ILE A 142 -0.96 -23.36 -24.47
CA ILE A 142 0.10 -22.66 -25.18
C ILE A 142 1.36 -22.75 -24.31
N ALA A 143 2.34 -23.52 -24.75
CA ALA A 143 3.65 -23.60 -24.09
C ALA A 143 4.37 -22.24 -24.13
N ARG A 144 5.04 -21.90 -23.02
CA ARG A 144 5.94 -20.74 -22.99
C ARG A 144 7.20 -21.10 -23.81
N GLU A 145 7.43 -20.34 -24.86
CA GLU A 145 8.76 -20.25 -25.48
C GLU A 145 9.74 -19.48 -24.59
#